data_ea2f5201b4f8302e0a30ff05808b44be
#
_entry.id   ea2f5201b4f8302e0a30ff05808b44be
#
_cell.length_a   1.000
_cell.length_b   1.000
_cell.length_c   1.000
_cell.angle_alpha   90.00
_cell.angle_beta   90.00
_cell.angle_gamma   90.00
#
_symmetry.space_group_name_H-M   'P 1'
#
loop_
_entity.id
_entity.type
_entity.pdbx_description
1 polymer ?
#
loop_
_entity_poly.entity_id
_entity_poly.type
_entity_poly.pdbx_seq_one_letter_code
_entity_poly.pdbx_strand_id
1 'polypeptide(L)'
;MNCNVVRCSHYPQPETFLDACDELGLLVWEEIAGWQYIGGESWQDLALRDVKEMVRRDRNHPSIVIWGVRINESPNNPALYQRTKEAAKSLDDSRPTSGSMVYHSTNDWLQDVFAYDDYHSASDGSVGLAPPLPGVPFFFSEAVGQFSYGGHGFHNMYRRAGDVALQQKQAIYHAQVHDRGAADIRYAGVIAWCAFEYGSLLGAYAGVKYPGVSDVFRVPKLGASFYRAQVDPKKRPVIEPNFYWDFGPATPSGPGKGAVIFSNLERLELMINDDLHAVLHPDRASFPHLKYPPFFVDLAVDGSTKPELRINGYSGDTLILSRSFSADPAADRLLLQVDDSEIFSNGSDATRLVFSVVDKFGAPRLFAGGDVELSLEGPGVIVGDNPFQLAETGGVGAVWIKAKSGSAGRIRISAQHASLGSRLVEIIARKPRR
;
A
#
# COMPACT_ATOMS: atom_id res chain seq x y z
N MET A 1 6.69 2.27 3.59
CA MET A 1 6.81 1.83 2.18
C MET A 1 7.84 2.60 1.36
N ASN A 2 8.67 3.42 1.88
CA ASN A 2 9.69 4.22 1.15
C ASN A 2 9.18 5.03 -0.05
N CYS A 3 7.89 5.36 -0.10
CA CYS A 3 7.36 6.33 -1.04
C CYS A 3 7.75 7.74 -0.56
N ASN A 4 7.98 8.65 -1.50
CA ASN A 4 8.35 10.04 -1.22
C ASN A 4 7.27 11.04 -1.60
N VAL A 5 6.19 10.60 -2.24
CA VAL A 5 5.05 11.42 -2.62
C VAL A 5 3.75 10.66 -2.39
N VAL A 6 2.72 11.38 -2.02
CA VAL A 6 1.34 10.89 -1.93
C VAL A 6 0.42 11.82 -2.70
N ARG A 7 -0.52 11.25 -3.45
CA ARG A 7 -1.65 11.95 -4.07
C ARG A 7 -2.89 11.75 -3.22
N CYS A 8 -3.56 12.84 -2.88
CA CYS A 8 -4.78 12.86 -2.08
C CYS A 8 -6.01 12.57 -2.96
N SER A 9 -6.09 11.38 -3.53
CA SER A 9 -7.15 10.97 -4.46
C SER A 9 -8.47 10.73 -3.72
N HIS A 10 -9.56 11.31 -4.06
CA HIS A 10 -9.83 12.40 -5.00
C HIS A 10 -10.58 13.49 -4.24
N TYR A 11 -9.98 14.04 -3.20
CA TYR A 11 -10.50 15.11 -2.32
C TYR A 11 -9.41 15.59 -1.34
N PRO A 12 -9.51 16.83 -0.84
CA PRO A 12 -8.57 17.36 0.14
C PRO A 12 -8.58 16.52 1.42
N GLN A 13 -7.39 16.28 1.96
CA GLN A 13 -7.23 15.52 3.21
C GLN A 13 -7.39 16.42 4.44
N PRO A 14 -7.61 15.84 5.65
CA PRO A 14 -7.59 16.59 6.89
C PRO A 14 -6.24 17.30 7.11
N GLU A 15 -6.26 18.48 7.75
CA GLU A 15 -5.02 19.22 8.09
C GLU A 15 -4.03 18.35 8.90
N THR A 16 -4.52 17.50 9.81
CA THR A 16 -3.67 16.58 10.58
C THR A 16 -2.91 15.57 9.70
N PHE A 17 -3.44 15.23 8.52
CA PHE A 17 -2.71 14.40 7.55
C PHE A 17 -1.58 15.22 6.90
N LEU A 18 -1.85 16.49 6.56
CA LEU A 18 -0.86 17.39 5.99
C LEU A 18 0.24 17.72 7.00
N ASP A 19 -0.12 17.96 8.27
CA ASP A 19 0.83 18.13 9.37
C ASP A 19 1.78 16.91 9.46
N ALA A 20 1.23 15.70 9.41
CA ALA A 20 2.04 14.48 9.42
C ALA A 20 2.95 14.36 8.18
N CYS A 21 2.49 14.79 7.00
CA CYS A 21 3.32 14.83 5.81
C CYS A 21 4.47 15.84 5.94
N ASP A 22 4.21 17.00 6.53
CA ASP A 22 5.23 18.02 6.83
C ASP A 22 6.30 17.47 7.78
N GLU A 23 5.90 16.81 8.86
CA GLU A 23 6.81 16.22 9.85
C GLU A 23 7.64 15.06 9.26
N LEU A 24 7.04 14.23 8.42
CA LEU A 24 7.70 13.07 7.82
C LEU A 24 8.51 13.40 6.57
N GLY A 25 8.37 14.60 6.01
CA GLY A 25 9.00 15.00 4.75
C GLY A 25 8.40 14.26 3.54
N LEU A 26 7.11 13.95 3.57
CA LEU A 26 6.39 13.29 2.49
C LEU A 26 5.75 14.35 1.58
N LEU A 27 6.13 14.37 0.31
CA LEU A 27 5.56 15.30 -0.67
C LEU A 27 4.09 14.99 -0.94
N VAL A 28 3.28 16.03 -1.13
CA VAL A 28 1.84 15.91 -1.32
C VAL A 28 1.42 16.53 -2.64
N TRP A 29 0.66 15.79 -3.42
CA TRP A 29 -0.22 16.32 -4.45
C TRP A 29 -1.63 16.36 -3.87
N GLU A 30 -2.10 17.55 -3.54
CA GLU A 30 -3.45 17.74 -3.03
C GLU A 30 -4.39 18.15 -4.14
N GLU A 31 -5.62 17.59 -4.16
CA GLU A 31 -6.58 17.82 -5.23
C GLU A 31 -8.00 18.05 -4.73
N ILE A 32 -8.78 18.77 -5.54
CA ILE A 32 -10.20 19.03 -5.26
C ILE A 32 -11.02 17.76 -5.37
N ALA A 33 -12.14 17.73 -4.66
CA ALA A 33 -13.07 16.60 -4.68
C ALA A 33 -13.73 16.41 -6.05
N GLY A 34 -13.78 15.16 -6.50
CA GLY A 34 -14.55 14.75 -7.68
C GLY A 34 -13.90 13.71 -8.57
N TRP A 35 -14.75 12.99 -9.30
CA TRP A 35 -14.34 11.91 -10.20
C TRP A 35 -15.29 11.83 -11.40
N GLN A 36 -14.74 11.93 -12.61
CA GLN A 36 -15.37 11.78 -13.94
C GLN A 36 -16.51 12.75 -14.26
N TYR A 37 -17.17 13.39 -13.30
CA TYR A 37 -18.35 14.19 -13.50
C TYR A 37 -18.05 15.70 -13.47
N ILE A 38 -18.61 16.44 -14.44
CA ILE A 38 -18.68 17.90 -14.46
C ILE A 38 -20.14 18.30 -14.60
N GLY A 39 -20.65 19.07 -13.64
CA GLY A 39 -22.00 19.58 -13.64
C GLY A 39 -22.17 20.91 -14.40
N GLY A 40 -23.39 21.45 -14.34
CA GLY A 40 -23.71 22.77 -14.91
C GLY A 40 -23.02 23.93 -14.17
N GLU A 41 -23.37 25.16 -14.56
CA GLU A 41 -22.68 26.40 -14.10
C GLU A 41 -22.63 26.50 -12.56
N SER A 42 -23.75 26.33 -11.87
CA SER A 42 -23.80 26.39 -10.40
C SER A 42 -22.89 25.36 -9.72
N TRP A 43 -22.77 24.16 -10.27
CA TRP A 43 -21.85 23.14 -9.79
C TRP A 43 -20.39 23.55 -10.05
N GLN A 44 -20.10 24.12 -11.23
CA GLN A 44 -18.76 24.62 -11.56
C GLN A 44 -18.33 25.79 -10.66
N ASP A 45 -19.25 26.64 -10.26
CA ASP A 45 -18.98 27.72 -9.29
C ASP A 45 -18.66 27.16 -7.89
N LEU A 46 -19.29 26.07 -7.49
CA LEU A 46 -18.94 25.35 -6.26
C LEU A 46 -17.55 24.71 -6.36
N ALA A 47 -17.23 24.06 -7.47
CA ALA A 47 -15.89 23.50 -7.69
C ALA A 47 -14.80 24.59 -7.66
N LEU A 48 -15.07 25.77 -8.24
CA LEU A 48 -14.17 26.92 -8.18
C LEU A 48 -13.99 27.46 -6.75
N ARG A 49 -15.07 27.50 -5.96
CA ARG A 49 -15.02 27.82 -4.52
C ARG A 49 -14.14 26.82 -3.79
N ASP A 50 -14.33 25.53 -4.05
CA ASP A 50 -13.61 24.47 -3.37
C ASP A 50 -12.10 24.49 -3.66
N VAL A 51 -11.68 24.82 -4.90
CA VAL A 51 -10.26 25.13 -5.21
C VAL A 51 -9.73 26.25 -4.34
N LYS A 52 -10.49 27.36 -4.23
CA LYS A 52 -10.05 28.50 -3.42
C LYS A 52 -9.93 28.17 -1.93
N GLU A 53 -10.89 27.45 -1.40
CA GLU A 53 -10.87 27.05 0.01
C GLU A 53 -9.76 26.05 0.31
N MET A 54 -9.52 25.05 -0.55
CA MET A 54 -8.40 24.13 -0.44
C MET A 54 -7.07 24.89 -0.39
N VAL A 55 -6.80 25.77 -1.37
CA VAL A 55 -5.53 26.51 -1.41
C VAL A 55 -5.40 27.48 -0.22
N ARG A 56 -6.47 28.16 0.20
CA ARG A 56 -6.43 29.06 1.37
C ARG A 56 -6.11 28.32 2.66
N ARG A 57 -6.74 27.16 2.86
CA ARG A 57 -6.54 26.34 4.06
C ARG A 57 -5.11 25.81 4.11
N ASP A 58 -4.60 25.28 2.99
CA ASP A 58 -3.48 24.35 3.00
C ASP A 58 -2.15 24.92 2.45
N ARG A 59 -2.16 26.13 1.84
CA ARG A 59 -0.94 26.70 1.22
C ARG A 59 0.27 26.89 2.13
N ASN A 60 0.08 26.86 3.45
CA ASN A 60 1.17 26.96 4.41
C ASN A 60 1.84 25.60 4.74
N HIS A 61 1.32 24.48 4.20
CA HIS A 61 1.97 23.18 4.33
C HIS A 61 3.12 23.05 3.32
N PRO A 62 4.38 22.96 3.77
CA PRO A 62 5.54 22.83 2.88
C PRO A 62 5.60 21.50 2.14
N SER A 63 4.92 20.47 2.62
CA SER A 63 4.79 19.17 1.95
C SER A 63 4.04 19.24 0.63
N ILE A 64 3.09 20.16 0.47
CA ILE A 64 2.31 20.29 -0.77
C ILE A 64 3.21 20.82 -1.88
N VAL A 65 3.32 20.08 -2.98
CA VAL A 65 4.16 20.44 -4.13
C VAL A 65 3.35 20.61 -5.42
N ILE A 66 2.12 20.13 -5.50
CA ILE A 66 1.22 20.22 -6.64
C ILE A 66 -0.21 20.49 -6.17
N TRP A 67 -0.88 21.47 -6.81
CA TRP A 67 -2.32 21.67 -6.67
C TRP A 67 -3.08 20.92 -7.77
N GLY A 68 -3.88 19.93 -7.40
CA GLY A 68 -4.83 19.26 -8.28
C GLY A 68 -6.10 20.08 -8.45
N VAL A 69 -6.18 20.80 -9.57
CA VAL A 69 -7.27 21.77 -9.85
C VAL A 69 -8.26 21.28 -10.89
N ARG A 70 -8.16 20.01 -11.28
CA ARG A 70 -9.08 19.33 -12.18
C ARG A 70 -9.80 18.20 -11.44
N ILE A 71 -11.03 17.92 -11.87
CA ILE A 71 -11.76 16.73 -11.47
C ILE A 71 -11.07 15.50 -12.08
N ASN A 72 -10.77 14.51 -11.25
CA ASN A 72 -10.09 13.30 -11.70
C ASN A 72 -10.82 12.62 -12.87
N GLU A 73 -10.05 12.19 -13.89
CA GLU A 73 -10.56 11.47 -15.08
C GLU A 73 -11.74 12.12 -15.80
N SER A 74 -11.95 13.40 -15.59
CA SER A 74 -13.08 14.10 -16.21
C SER A 74 -12.81 14.45 -17.66
N PRO A 75 -13.87 14.66 -18.49
CA PRO A 75 -13.73 15.26 -19.81
C PRO A 75 -13.00 16.61 -19.75
N ASN A 76 -12.38 17.02 -20.86
CA ASN A 76 -11.85 18.36 -20.98
C ASN A 76 -12.96 19.41 -20.91
N ASN A 77 -12.73 20.43 -20.11
CA ASN A 77 -13.55 21.63 -20.03
C ASN A 77 -12.62 22.85 -19.88
N PRO A 78 -12.10 23.39 -21.00
CA PRO A 78 -11.12 24.49 -20.95
C PRO A 78 -11.60 25.70 -20.17
N ALA A 79 -12.88 26.06 -20.30
CA ALA A 79 -13.45 27.22 -19.59
C ALA A 79 -13.42 27.03 -18.06
N LEU A 80 -13.82 25.86 -17.56
CA LEU A 80 -13.74 25.55 -16.13
C LEU A 80 -12.29 25.49 -15.66
N TYR A 81 -11.44 24.75 -16.38
CA TYR A 81 -10.08 24.49 -15.91
C TYR A 81 -9.12 25.66 -16.05
N GLN A 82 -9.43 26.64 -16.92
CA GLN A 82 -8.77 27.94 -16.88
C GLN A 82 -9.13 28.69 -15.59
N ARG A 83 -10.42 28.75 -15.23
CA ARG A 83 -10.90 29.41 -14.00
C ARG A 83 -10.31 28.79 -12.74
N THR A 84 -10.24 27.47 -12.65
CA THR A 84 -9.69 26.78 -11.47
C THR A 84 -8.18 26.97 -11.35
N LYS A 85 -7.44 26.95 -12.47
CA LYS A 85 -6.01 27.29 -12.50
C LYS A 85 -5.76 28.73 -12.03
N GLU A 86 -6.46 29.69 -12.59
CA GLU A 86 -6.33 31.09 -12.22
C GLU A 86 -6.66 31.33 -10.75
N ALA A 87 -7.70 30.65 -10.24
CA ALA A 87 -8.09 30.75 -8.84
C ALA A 87 -6.99 30.21 -7.90
N ALA A 88 -6.40 29.06 -8.21
CA ALA A 88 -5.28 28.53 -7.43
C ALA A 88 -4.06 29.44 -7.48
N LYS A 89 -3.64 29.85 -8.68
CA LYS A 89 -2.49 30.76 -8.90
C LYS A 89 -2.65 32.13 -8.27
N SER A 90 -3.87 32.65 -8.18
CA SER A 90 -4.12 33.93 -7.50
C SER A 90 -3.92 33.88 -5.98
N LEU A 91 -3.92 32.68 -5.39
CA LEU A 91 -3.76 32.45 -3.95
C LEU A 91 -2.38 31.90 -3.60
N ASP A 92 -1.80 31.12 -4.52
CA ASP A 92 -0.45 30.54 -4.44
C ASP A 92 0.11 30.31 -5.84
N ASP A 93 0.99 31.22 -6.28
CA ASP A 93 1.69 31.11 -7.57
C ASP A 93 3.00 30.31 -7.51
N SER A 94 3.44 29.93 -6.31
CA SER A 94 4.72 29.24 -6.09
C SER A 94 4.68 27.78 -6.50
N ARG A 95 3.50 27.13 -6.47
CA ARG A 95 3.33 25.71 -6.77
C ARG A 95 2.67 25.49 -8.14
N PRO A 96 3.08 24.45 -8.89
CA PRO A 96 2.43 24.07 -10.15
C PRO A 96 1.02 23.53 -9.92
N THR A 97 0.19 23.68 -10.96
CA THR A 97 -1.14 23.06 -11.05
C THR A 97 -1.11 21.81 -11.90
N SER A 98 -1.98 20.85 -11.59
CA SER A 98 -2.17 19.61 -12.33
C SER A 98 -3.61 19.10 -12.23
N GLY A 99 -3.84 17.89 -12.68
CA GLY A 99 -5.04 17.10 -12.59
C GLY A 99 -4.88 15.84 -13.44
N SER A 100 -5.68 14.82 -13.18
CA SER A 100 -5.52 13.52 -13.81
C SER A 100 -6.37 13.37 -15.06
N MET A 101 -5.81 12.74 -16.08
CA MET A 101 -6.43 12.46 -17.38
C MET A 101 -6.38 10.97 -17.70
N VAL A 102 -7.41 10.49 -18.43
CA VAL A 102 -7.43 9.15 -19.05
C VAL A 102 -7.18 9.20 -20.56
N TYR A 103 -6.94 10.37 -21.10
CA TYR A 103 -6.60 10.56 -22.51
C TYR A 103 -5.16 11.06 -22.63
N HIS A 104 -4.33 10.33 -23.38
CA HIS A 104 -2.95 10.65 -23.63
C HIS A 104 -2.81 11.75 -24.69
N SER A 105 -3.19 12.99 -24.34
CA SER A 105 -3.17 14.15 -25.23
C SER A 105 -3.06 15.45 -24.44
N THR A 106 -2.24 16.39 -24.92
CA THR A 106 -2.16 17.76 -24.42
C THR A 106 -3.16 18.71 -25.06
N ASN A 107 -4.05 18.23 -25.94
CA ASN A 107 -5.10 19.07 -26.51
C ASN A 107 -5.97 19.64 -25.40
N ASP A 108 -6.12 20.98 -25.38
CA ASP A 108 -6.85 21.70 -24.33
C ASP A 108 -6.31 21.49 -22.90
N TRP A 109 -5.05 21.04 -22.75
CA TRP A 109 -4.39 20.96 -21.46
C TRP A 109 -3.88 22.34 -21.04
N LEU A 110 -4.30 22.80 -19.87
CA LEU A 110 -4.02 24.16 -19.38
C LEU A 110 -3.14 24.19 -18.13
N GLN A 111 -2.99 23.07 -17.42
CA GLN A 111 -2.23 22.99 -16.18
C GLN A 111 -0.72 22.93 -16.46
N ASP A 112 0.07 23.19 -15.42
CA ASP A 112 1.54 23.30 -15.52
C ASP A 112 2.22 21.92 -15.68
N VAL A 113 1.63 20.88 -15.09
CA VAL A 113 2.12 19.50 -15.16
C VAL A 113 1.03 18.61 -15.75
N PHE A 114 1.34 17.83 -16.79
CA PHE A 114 0.43 16.85 -17.34
C PHE A 114 0.49 15.58 -16.50
N ALA A 115 -0.66 15.07 -16.08
CA ALA A 115 -0.75 13.82 -15.33
C ALA A 115 -1.72 12.85 -15.99
N TYR A 116 -1.32 11.58 -16.03
CA TYR A 116 -2.00 10.53 -16.78
C TYR A 116 -2.24 9.29 -15.91
N ASP A 117 -3.48 8.83 -15.92
CA ASP A 117 -3.86 7.54 -15.33
C ASP A 117 -3.65 6.46 -16.37
N ASP A 118 -2.53 5.75 -16.24
CA ASP A 118 -2.07 4.79 -17.23
C ASP A 118 -2.27 3.34 -16.75
N TYR A 119 -3.22 2.67 -17.38
CA TYR A 119 -3.54 1.29 -17.13
C TYR A 119 -3.30 0.40 -18.36
N HIS A 120 -2.38 0.79 -19.24
CA HIS A 120 -2.06 0.00 -20.43
C HIS A 120 -1.21 -1.22 -20.12
N SER A 121 -1.45 -2.29 -20.89
CA SER A 121 -0.54 -3.44 -20.97
C SER A 121 0.35 -3.34 -22.20
N ALA A 122 1.58 -3.80 -22.02
CA ALA A 122 2.43 -4.12 -23.15
C ALA A 122 1.98 -5.42 -23.84
N SER A 123 2.45 -5.66 -25.05
CA SER A 123 2.06 -6.85 -25.85
C SER A 123 2.46 -8.18 -25.20
N ASP A 124 3.43 -8.18 -24.31
CA ASP A 124 3.90 -9.33 -23.53
C ASP A 124 3.09 -9.57 -22.25
N GLY A 125 2.02 -8.78 -22.01
CA GLY A 125 1.20 -8.85 -20.79
C GLY A 125 1.81 -8.20 -19.58
N SER A 126 2.94 -7.50 -19.70
CA SER A 126 3.52 -6.67 -18.65
C SER A 126 2.85 -5.29 -18.59
N VAL A 127 3.15 -4.49 -17.56
CA VAL A 127 2.65 -3.10 -17.46
C VAL A 127 3.23 -2.28 -18.61
N GLY A 128 2.38 -1.61 -19.40
CA GLY A 128 2.80 -0.59 -20.34
C GLY A 128 3.00 0.76 -19.67
N LEU A 129 3.71 1.69 -20.33
CA LEU A 129 3.68 3.11 -20.02
C LEU A 129 3.59 3.91 -21.32
N ALA A 130 2.66 4.87 -21.34
CA ALA A 130 2.55 5.81 -22.43
C ALA A 130 3.82 6.71 -22.48
N PRO A 131 4.33 7.06 -23.67
CA PRO A 131 5.49 7.92 -23.76
C PRO A 131 5.20 9.33 -23.25
N PRO A 132 6.19 10.06 -22.69
CA PRO A 132 6.01 11.42 -22.23
C PRO A 132 5.59 12.33 -23.37
N LEU A 133 4.60 13.19 -23.12
CA LEU A 133 4.15 14.19 -24.09
C LEU A 133 5.15 15.36 -24.18
N PRO A 134 5.38 15.94 -25.37
CA PRO A 134 6.32 17.02 -25.54
C PRO A 134 5.80 18.33 -24.91
N GLY A 135 6.72 19.17 -24.45
CA GLY A 135 6.45 20.54 -24.03
C GLY A 135 5.79 20.72 -22.65
N VAL A 136 5.60 19.62 -21.90
CA VAL A 136 5.02 19.67 -20.56
C VAL A 136 5.69 18.62 -19.66
N PRO A 137 5.98 18.94 -18.37
CA PRO A 137 6.37 17.92 -17.41
C PRO A 137 5.31 16.84 -17.33
N PHE A 138 5.72 15.55 -17.36
CA PHE A 138 4.82 14.43 -17.45
C PHE A 138 4.89 13.58 -16.18
N PHE A 139 3.74 13.24 -15.61
CA PHE A 139 3.61 12.47 -14.40
C PHE A 139 2.57 11.35 -14.56
N PHE A 140 2.86 10.15 -14.06
CA PHE A 140 1.81 9.13 -13.91
C PHE A 140 1.12 9.32 -12.57
N SER A 141 -0.15 9.70 -12.63
CA SER A 141 -1.00 9.92 -11.45
C SER A 141 -1.62 8.65 -10.91
N GLU A 142 -1.81 7.65 -11.76
CA GLU A 142 -2.22 6.30 -11.41
C GLU A 142 -1.60 5.29 -12.38
N ALA A 143 -1.21 4.13 -11.86
CA ALA A 143 -0.72 3.01 -12.66
C ALA A 143 -0.88 1.69 -11.88
N VAL A 144 -0.86 0.55 -12.54
CA VAL A 144 -1.07 -0.80 -11.99
C VAL A 144 -2.51 -1.03 -11.55
N GLY A 145 -2.90 -0.52 -10.41
CA GLY A 145 -4.28 -0.43 -9.90
C GLY A 145 -5.14 -1.67 -10.07
N GLN A 146 -6.22 -1.46 -10.77
CA GLN A 146 -7.22 -2.49 -11.08
C GLN A 146 -6.92 -3.24 -12.38
N PHE A 147 -5.71 -3.19 -12.83
CA PHE A 147 -5.31 -3.76 -14.10
C PHE A 147 -5.60 -5.26 -14.15
N SER A 148 -6.50 -5.67 -15.02
CA SER A 148 -6.84 -7.07 -15.21
C SER A 148 -6.11 -7.64 -16.41
N TYR A 149 -4.87 -7.99 -16.20
CA TYR A 149 -4.13 -8.76 -17.19
C TYR A 149 -4.80 -10.13 -17.35
N GLY A 150 -5.37 -10.40 -18.50
CA GLY A 150 -5.96 -11.69 -18.81
C GLY A 150 -7.43 -11.89 -18.47
N GLY A 151 -8.24 -10.81 -18.39
CA GLY A 151 -9.71 -10.92 -18.35
C GLY A 151 -10.30 -11.27 -16.98
N HIS A 152 -9.52 -11.21 -15.91
CA HIS A 152 -10.02 -11.36 -14.54
C HIS A 152 -10.74 -10.07 -14.12
N GLY A 153 -11.98 -10.20 -13.63
CA GLY A 153 -12.78 -9.04 -13.21
C GLY A 153 -12.11 -8.21 -12.09
N PHE A 154 -12.33 -6.92 -12.13
CA PHE A 154 -11.71 -5.90 -11.28
C PHE A 154 -11.85 -6.10 -9.76
N HIS A 155 -12.71 -7.02 -9.27
CA HIS A 155 -13.24 -6.93 -7.91
C HIS A 155 -12.36 -7.46 -6.81
N ASN A 156 -11.74 -8.62 -7.04
CA ASN A 156 -11.07 -9.39 -5.99
C ASN A 156 -9.62 -9.74 -6.33
N MET A 157 -9.05 -9.10 -7.35
CA MET A 157 -7.79 -9.54 -7.95
C MET A 157 -6.65 -9.69 -6.95
N TYR A 158 -6.51 -8.73 -6.04
CA TYR A 158 -5.38 -8.73 -5.11
C TYR A 158 -5.81 -8.86 -3.66
N ARG A 159 -7.03 -9.39 -3.42
CA ARG A 159 -7.50 -9.68 -2.05
C ARG A 159 -6.54 -10.66 -1.38
N ARG A 160 -6.18 -10.42 -0.10
CA ARG A 160 -5.26 -11.30 0.64
C ARG A 160 -5.76 -12.75 0.70
N ALA A 161 -7.05 -12.96 0.98
CA ALA A 161 -7.68 -14.29 0.97
C ALA A 161 -8.08 -14.77 -0.44
N GLY A 162 -7.61 -14.11 -1.50
CA GLY A 162 -7.90 -14.45 -2.90
C GLY A 162 -6.78 -15.25 -3.56
N ASP A 163 -6.70 -15.11 -4.90
CA ASP A 163 -5.70 -15.80 -5.72
C ASP A 163 -4.28 -15.33 -5.37
N VAL A 164 -3.45 -16.26 -4.88
CA VAL A 164 -2.06 -16.00 -4.47
C VAL A 164 -1.19 -15.58 -5.66
N ALA A 165 -1.40 -16.18 -6.84
CA ALA A 165 -0.63 -15.87 -8.04
C ALA A 165 -0.90 -14.43 -8.51
N LEU A 166 -2.14 -13.95 -8.40
CA LEU A 166 -2.48 -12.54 -8.69
C LEU A 166 -1.84 -11.58 -7.70
N GLN A 167 -1.82 -11.92 -6.40
CA GLN A 167 -1.14 -11.10 -5.39
C GLN A 167 0.36 -11.01 -5.66
N GLN A 168 1.00 -12.11 -6.06
CA GLN A 168 2.42 -12.12 -6.43
C GLN A 168 2.68 -11.24 -7.66
N LYS A 169 1.82 -11.30 -8.67
CA LYS A 169 1.92 -10.46 -9.87
C LYS A 169 1.78 -8.97 -9.54
N GLN A 170 0.94 -8.60 -8.59
CA GLN A 170 0.78 -7.19 -8.20
C GLN A 170 2.13 -6.53 -7.88
N ALA A 171 2.97 -7.16 -7.05
CA ALA A 171 4.28 -6.60 -6.70
C ALA A 171 5.21 -6.47 -7.92
N ILE A 172 5.15 -7.42 -8.86
CA ILE A 172 5.91 -7.36 -10.10
C ILE A 172 5.44 -6.21 -10.98
N TYR A 173 4.14 -5.98 -11.08
CA TYR A 173 3.60 -4.85 -11.84
C TYR A 173 4.05 -3.51 -11.27
N HIS A 174 4.06 -3.38 -9.93
CA HIS A 174 4.63 -2.20 -9.29
C HIS A 174 6.13 -2.05 -9.59
N ALA A 175 6.91 -3.13 -9.57
CA ALA A 175 8.31 -3.09 -9.94
C ALA A 175 8.51 -2.66 -11.41
N GLN A 176 7.72 -3.22 -12.33
CA GLN A 176 7.78 -2.90 -13.77
C GLN A 176 7.47 -1.43 -14.06
N VAL A 177 6.41 -0.89 -13.47
CA VAL A 177 6.02 0.51 -13.71
C VAL A 177 7.08 1.47 -13.21
N HIS A 178 7.69 1.20 -12.07
CA HIS A 178 8.76 2.04 -11.54
C HIS A 178 10.09 1.87 -12.30
N ASP A 179 10.42 0.67 -12.77
CA ASP A 179 11.57 0.44 -13.64
C ASP A 179 11.45 1.24 -14.94
N ARG A 180 10.29 1.14 -15.60
CA ARG A 180 10.02 1.86 -16.85
C ARG A 180 9.96 3.37 -16.65
N GLY A 181 9.34 3.83 -15.55
CA GLY A 181 9.33 5.26 -15.20
C GLY A 181 10.73 5.82 -14.94
N ALA A 182 11.62 5.03 -14.38
CA ALA A 182 13.02 5.42 -14.16
C ALA A 182 13.89 5.39 -15.43
N ALA A 183 13.43 4.74 -16.52
CA ALA A 183 14.14 4.63 -17.77
C ALA A 183 14.26 5.94 -18.55
N ASP A 184 13.36 6.90 -18.33
CA ASP A 184 13.28 8.16 -19.07
C ASP A 184 13.12 9.35 -18.12
N ILE A 185 14.12 10.23 -18.08
CA ILE A 185 14.15 11.44 -17.22
C ILE A 185 13.01 12.42 -17.49
N ARG A 186 12.31 12.29 -18.62
CA ARG A 186 11.16 13.11 -18.95
C ARG A 186 9.91 12.77 -18.11
N TYR A 187 9.88 11.57 -17.51
CA TYR A 187 8.89 11.25 -16.47
C TYR A 187 9.28 11.92 -15.15
N ALA A 188 8.45 12.84 -14.68
CA ALA A 188 8.67 13.51 -13.40
C ALA A 188 8.43 12.58 -12.21
N GLY A 189 7.64 11.53 -12.40
CA GLY A 189 7.39 10.52 -11.38
C GLY A 189 6.26 9.55 -11.75
N VAL A 190 6.12 8.53 -10.89
CA VAL A 190 5.06 7.53 -10.97
C VAL A 190 4.40 7.41 -9.61
N ILE A 191 3.10 7.67 -9.54
CA ILE A 191 2.24 7.29 -8.43
C ILE A 191 1.45 6.07 -8.88
N ALA A 192 1.63 4.95 -8.18
CA ALA A 192 0.88 3.74 -8.49
C ALA A 192 -0.41 3.69 -7.66
N TRP A 193 -1.45 3.13 -8.25
CA TRP A 193 -2.73 2.90 -7.60
C TRP A 193 -2.74 1.54 -6.92
N CYS A 194 -2.88 1.40 -5.61
CA CYS A 194 -2.88 2.49 -4.61
C CYS A 194 -2.30 1.97 -3.30
N ALA A 195 -2.17 2.85 -2.29
CA ALA A 195 -1.59 2.49 -1.00
C ALA A 195 -2.48 1.50 -0.22
N PHE A 196 -3.81 1.72 -0.23
CA PHE A 196 -4.77 1.01 0.61
C PHE A 196 -5.96 0.52 -0.19
N GLU A 197 -6.53 -0.60 0.23
CA GLU A 197 -7.86 -1.01 -0.18
C GLU A 197 -8.91 0.00 0.33
N TYR A 198 -10.02 0.13 -0.40
CA TYR A 198 -11.02 1.15 -0.10
C TYR A 198 -12.44 0.72 -0.44
N GLY A 199 -13.42 1.33 0.24
CA GLY A 199 -14.84 1.15 -0.04
C GLY A 199 -15.23 1.77 -1.40
N SER A 200 -16.13 1.10 -2.13
CA SER A 200 -16.67 1.58 -3.40
C SER A 200 -18.13 1.19 -3.54
N LEU A 201 -18.94 2.11 -4.07
CA LEU A 201 -20.37 1.89 -4.32
C LEU A 201 -20.69 1.75 -5.82
N LEU A 202 -19.68 1.55 -6.66
CA LEU A 202 -19.87 1.48 -8.12
C LEU A 202 -20.44 0.13 -8.56
N GLY A 203 -21.75 0.06 -8.78
CA GLY A 203 -22.44 -1.04 -9.45
C GLY A 203 -22.08 -2.42 -8.91
N ALA A 204 -21.61 -3.30 -9.79
CA ALA A 204 -21.12 -4.63 -9.43
C ALA A 204 -19.89 -4.61 -8.50
N TYR A 205 -19.35 -3.44 -8.17
CA TYR A 205 -18.19 -3.20 -7.30
C TYR A 205 -18.58 -2.65 -5.91
N ALA A 206 -19.86 -2.80 -5.54
CA ALA A 206 -20.31 -2.44 -4.21
C ALA A 206 -19.55 -3.23 -3.14
N GLY A 207 -18.99 -2.52 -2.16
CA GLY A 207 -18.19 -3.11 -1.10
C GLY A 207 -16.74 -2.62 -1.12
N VAL A 208 -15.77 -3.51 -0.97
CA VAL A 208 -14.35 -3.19 -0.95
C VAL A 208 -13.70 -3.49 -2.29
N LYS A 209 -12.88 -2.57 -2.79
CA LYS A 209 -11.93 -2.79 -3.89
C LYS A 209 -10.53 -3.10 -3.32
N TYR A 210 -9.81 -4.00 -3.99
CA TYR A 210 -8.57 -4.59 -3.50
C TYR A 210 -7.28 -4.20 -4.27
N PRO A 211 -7.16 -3.04 -4.92
CA PRO A 211 -5.92 -2.63 -5.59
C PRO A 211 -4.82 -2.20 -4.62
N GLY A 212 -5.14 -1.97 -3.36
CA GLY A 212 -4.17 -1.54 -2.36
C GLY A 212 -2.98 -2.48 -2.20
N VAL A 213 -1.79 -1.95 -2.02
CA VAL A 213 -0.63 -2.75 -1.57
C VAL A 213 -0.68 -3.06 -0.08
N SER A 214 -1.57 -2.41 0.65
CA SER A 214 -2.00 -2.76 2.01
C SER A 214 -3.52 -2.91 2.04
N ASP A 215 -4.03 -3.72 2.96
CA ASP A 215 -5.45 -3.97 3.10
C ASP A 215 -6.21 -2.81 3.79
N VAL A 216 -7.51 -2.97 4.00
CA VAL A 216 -8.36 -1.97 4.69
C VAL A 216 -7.91 -1.67 6.12
N PHE A 217 -7.22 -2.61 6.74
CA PHE A 217 -6.64 -2.45 8.08
C PHE A 217 -5.25 -1.79 8.07
N ARG A 218 -4.74 -1.39 6.91
CA ARG A 218 -3.38 -0.86 6.69
C ARG A 218 -2.27 -1.91 6.93
N VAL A 219 -2.59 -3.20 6.87
CA VAL A 219 -1.60 -4.28 6.96
C VAL A 219 -1.04 -4.56 5.57
N PRO A 220 0.29 -4.57 5.39
CA PRO A 220 0.91 -4.81 4.09
C PRO A 220 0.50 -6.16 3.49
N LYS A 221 0.22 -6.17 2.19
CA LYS A 221 0.07 -7.38 1.35
C LYS A 221 1.35 -7.64 0.57
N LEU A 222 1.37 -8.67 -0.28
CA LEU A 222 2.53 -8.99 -1.11
C LEU A 222 2.94 -7.81 -2.02
N GLY A 223 1.97 -7.04 -2.54
CA GLY A 223 2.25 -5.83 -3.32
C GLY A 223 3.15 -4.80 -2.65
N ALA A 224 3.18 -4.76 -1.32
CA ALA A 224 4.05 -3.85 -0.57
C ALA A 224 5.52 -4.29 -0.53
N SER A 225 5.83 -5.56 -0.83
CA SER A 225 7.19 -6.11 -0.74
C SER A 225 8.17 -5.36 -1.63
N PHE A 226 7.74 -4.97 -2.84
CA PHE A 226 8.54 -4.14 -3.73
C PHE A 226 8.95 -2.82 -3.08
N TYR A 227 7.97 -2.04 -2.60
CA TYR A 227 8.24 -0.72 -2.00
C TYR A 227 9.10 -0.80 -0.75
N ARG A 228 8.89 -1.83 0.08
CA ARG A 228 9.65 -2.03 1.32
C ARG A 228 11.12 -2.31 1.07
N ALA A 229 11.44 -2.92 -0.07
CA ALA A 229 12.82 -3.22 -0.47
C ALA A 229 13.55 -2.05 -1.14
N GLN A 230 12.84 -0.99 -1.60
CA GLN A 230 13.46 0.16 -2.27
C GLN A 230 14.03 1.18 -1.26
N VAL A 231 14.84 0.73 -0.33
CA VAL A 231 15.49 1.56 0.73
C VAL A 231 16.99 1.30 0.73
N ASP A 232 17.78 2.31 1.12
CA ASP A 232 19.22 2.14 1.28
C ASP A 232 19.52 1.03 2.32
N PRO A 233 20.27 -0.03 1.98
CA PRO A 233 20.60 -1.11 2.90
C PRO A 233 21.37 -0.64 4.14
N LYS A 234 22.09 0.48 4.07
CA LYS A 234 22.75 1.10 5.22
C LYS A 234 21.74 1.66 6.24
N LYS A 235 20.55 2.09 5.77
CA LYS A 235 19.46 2.53 6.65
C LYS A 235 18.68 1.33 7.19
N ARG A 236 18.38 0.37 6.34
CA ARG A 236 17.62 -0.82 6.69
C ARG A 236 17.87 -1.94 5.66
N PRO A 237 18.59 -3.00 5.99
CA PRO A 237 18.65 -4.20 5.15
C PRO A 237 17.29 -4.89 5.12
N VAL A 238 16.89 -5.42 3.96
CA VAL A 238 15.55 -5.96 3.72
C VAL A 238 15.62 -7.27 2.93
N ILE A 239 14.86 -8.26 3.37
CA ILE A 239 14.49 -9.45 2.61
C ILE A 239 12.96 -9.57 2.72
N GLU A 240 12.24 -9.34 1.61
CA GLU A 240 10.78 -9.38 1.54
C GLU A 240 10.35 -10.41 0.49
N PRO A 241 10.08 -11.67 0.89
CA PRO A 241 9.49 -12.65 -0.02
C PRO A 241 8.15 -12.15 -0.55
N ASN A 242 7.95 -12.26 -1.87
CA ASN A 242 6.68 -11.98 -2.52
C ASN A 242 5.81 -13.25 -2.58
N PHE A 243 5.80 -13.99 -1.50
CA PHE A 243 5.03 -15.22 -1.32
C PHE A 243 4.79 -15.49 0.16
N TYR A 244 3.85 -16.38 0.44
CA TYR A 244 3.65 -16.98 1.74
C TYR A 244 4.32 -18.36 1.75
N TRP A 245 5.09 -18.67 2.78
CA TRP A 245 5.61 -20.03 3.03
C TRP A 245 4.54 -20.79 3.81
N ASP A 246 3.38 -20.96 3.16
CA ASP A 246 2.19 -21.57 3.73
C ASP A 246 1.59 -22.52 2.69
N PHE A 247 1.46 -23.80 3.04
CA PHE A 247 1.11 -24.87 2.13
C PHE A 247 -0.35 -25.26 2.33
N GLY A 248 -1.17 -24.95 1.36
CA GLY A 248 -2.60 -25.23 1.39
C GLY A 248 -3.13 -25.71 0.04
N PRO A 249 -4.44 -25.87 -0.11
CA PRO A 249 -5.04 -26.36 -1.35
C PRO A 249 -4.68 -25.55 -2.60
N ALA A 250 -4.50 -24.25 -2.44
CA ALA A 250 -4.12 -23.34 -3.53
C ALA A 250 -2.60 -23.30 -3.81
N THR A 251 -1.78 -23.78 -2.87
CA THR A 251 -0.30 -23.77 -2.95
C THR A 251 0.30 -25.08 -2.45
N PRO A 252 -0.10 -26.24 -2.98
CA PRO A 252 0.34 -27.55 -2.44
C PRO A 252 1.84 -27.79 -2.60
N SER A 253 2.48 -27.12 -3.56
CA SER A 253 3.93 -27.18 -3.82
C SER A 253 4.63 -25.87 -3.44
N GLY A 254 4.07 -25.11 -2.50
CA GLY A 254 4.61 -23.84 -2.05
C GLY A 254 4.55 -22.73 -3.10
N PRO A 255 5.51 -21.78 -3.10
CA PRO A 255 5.52 -20.60 -3.99
C PRO A 255 5.66 -20.96 -5.47
N GLY A 256 6.15 -22.14 -5.80
CA GLY A 256 6.27 -22.63 -7.16
C GLY A 256 7.41 -22.02 -7.96
N LYS A 257 7.33 -22.19 -9.30
CA LYS A 257 8.31 -21.67 -10.25
C LYS A 257 8.19 -20.17 -10.40
N GLY A 258 9.34 -19.50 -10.49
CA GLY A 258 9.40 -18.04 -10.66
C GLY A 258 8.96 -17.29 -9.41
N ALA A 259 9.08 -17.86 -8.23
CA ALA A 259 8.88 -17.17 -6.97
C ALA A 259 9.84 -15.97 -6.87
N VAL A 260 9.38 -14.89 -6.25
CA VAL A 260 10.08 -13.62 -6.22
C VAL A 260 10.42 -13.21 -4.80
N ILE A 261 11.62 -12.70 -4.62
CA ILE A 261 12.07 -12.07 -3.39
C ILE A 261 12.53 -10.65 -3.71
N PHE A 262 11.98 -9.66 -3.03
CA PHE A 262 12.49 -8.29 -3.09
C PHE A 262 13.50 -8.08 -1.97
N SER A 263 14.67 -7.59 -2.34
CA SER A 263 15.75 -7.30 -1.39
C SER A 263 16.61 -6.14 -1.89
N ASN A 264 17.20 -5.42 -0.97
CA ASN A 264 18.20 -4.39 -1.25
C ASN A 264 19.64 -4.88 -1.01
N LEU A 265 19.81 -6.19 -0.84
CA LEU A 265 21.11 -6.84 -0.68
C LEU A 265 21.67 -7.32 -2.02
N GLU A 266 22.96 -7.64 -2.06
CA GLU A 266 23.66 -7.94 -3.31
C GLU A 266 23.50 -9.40 -3.76
N ARG A 267 23.32 -10.31 -2.81
CA ARG A 267 23.24 -11.76 -3.04
C ARG A 267 22.35 -12.39 -1.98
N LEU A 268 21.54 -13.38 -2.38
CA LEU A 268 20.75 -14.20 -1.46
C LEU A 268 21.16 -15.68 -1.57
N GLU A 269 21.23 -16.35 -0.43
CA GLU A 269 21.36 -17.81 -0.35
C GLU A 269 20.12 -18.39 0.30
N LEU A 270 19.48 -19.33 -0.37
CA LEU A 270 18.29 -19.99 0.10
C LEU A 270 18.64 -21.39 0.56
N MET A 271 18.25 -21.70 1.79
CA MET A 271 18.40 -23.01 2.40
C MET A 271 17.02 -23.63 2.62
N ILE A 272 16.84 -24.88 2.22
CA ILE A 272 15.65 -25.69 2.55
C ILE A 272 16.10 -26.82 3.46
N ASN A 273 15.60 -26.87 4.69
CA ASN A 273 16.00 -27.83 5.72
C ASN A 273 17.55 -27.92 5.91
N ASP A 274 18.23 -26.79 5.96
CA ASP A 274 19.71 -26.66 6.03
C ASP A 274 20.51 -27.02 4.77
N ASP A 275 19.89 -27.57 3.73
CA ASP A 275 20.55 -27.80 2.44
C ASP A 275 20.49 -26.54 1.57
N LEU A 276 21.62 -26.19 0.92
CA LEU A 276 21.67 -25.09 -0.02
C LEU A 276 20.82 -25.38 -1.25
N HIS A 277 19.74 -24.64 -1.41
CA HIS A 277 18.81 -24.76 -2.53
C HIS A 277 19.22 -23.89 -3.72
N ALA A 278 19.57 -22.62 -3.47
CA ALA A 278 19.93 -21.67 -4.53
C ALA A 278 20.80 -20.52 -4.01
N VAL A 279 21.64 -19.99 -4.91
CA VAL A 279 22.33 -18.70 -4.75
C VAL A 279 21.80 -17.76 -5.82
N LEU A 280 21.28 -16.59 -5.40
CA LEU A 280 20.57 -15.67 -6.27
C LEU A 280 21.27 -14.31 -6.34
N HIS A 281 21.15 -13.69 -7.50
CA HIS A 281 21.52 -12.31 -7.76
C HIS A 281 20.30 -11.52 -8.26
N PRO A 282 20.28 -10.17 -8.06
CA PRO A 282 19.18 -9.34 -8.53
C PRO A 282 19.09 -9.36 -10.06
N ASP A 283 17.88 -9.46 -10.60
CA ASP A 283 17.62 -9.48 -12.04
C ASP A 283 17.74 -8.09 -12.67
N ARG A 284 18.98 -7.66 -12.91
CA ARG A 284 19.28 -6.40 -13.58
C ARG A 284 19.04 -6.43 -15.09
N ALA A 285 18.84 -7.60 -15.68
CA ALA A 285 18.53 -7.72 -17.11
C ALA A 285 17.07 -7.31 -17.38
N SER A 286 16.13 -7.79 -16.57
CA SER A 286 14.71 -7.46 -16.71
C SER A 286 14.32 -6.14 -16.04
N PHE A 287 15.08 -5.67 -15.03
CA PHE A 287 14.85 -4.44 -14.27
C PHE A 287 16.11 -3.56 -14.20
N PRO A 288 16.60 -3.04 -15.35
CA PRO A 288 17.88 -2.33 -15.43
C PRO A 288 17.89 -0.97 -14.72
N HIS A 289 16.72 -0.36 -14.50
CA HIS A 289 16.58 1.01 -13.96
C HIS A 289 16.20 1.03 -12.48
N LEU A 290 15.81 -0.11 -11.90
CA LEU A 290 15.58 -0.19 -10.46
C LEU A 290 16.89 -0.20 -9.68
N LYS A 291 16.93 0.55 -8.60
CA LYS A 291 18.09 0.55 -7.69
C LYS A 291 18.28 -0.83 -7.05
N TYR A 292 17.19 -1.48 -6.66
CA TYR A 292 17.16 -2.80 -6.04
C TYR A 292 16.18 -3.70 -6.79
N PRO A 293 16.65 -4.37 -7.88
CA PRO A 293 15.83 -5.30 -8.66
C PRO A 293 15.38 -6.54 -7.87
N PRO A 294 14.30 -7.20 -8.28
CA PRO A 294 13.86 -8.45 -7.67
C PRO A 294 14.83 -9.61 -7.96
N PHE A 295 14.73 -10.66 -7.12
CA PHE A 295 15.38 -11.94 -7.27
C PHE A 295 14.35 -13.00 -7.64
N PHE A 296 14.65 -13.88 -8.58
CA PHE A 296 13.78 -14.95 -9.02
C PHE A 296 14.36 -16.31 -8.68
N VAL A 297 13.48 -17.25 -8.28
CA VAL A 297 13.88 -18.60 -7.89
C VAL A 297 12.75 -19.60 -8.15
N ASP A 298 13.10 -20.87 -8.40
CA ASP A 298 12.16 -21.98 -8.35
C ASP A 298 12.08 -22.52 -6.91
N LEU A 299 10.90 -22.37 -6.31
CA LEU A 299 10.57 -22.88 -4.96
C LEU A 299 9.39 -23.85 -5.01
N ALA A 300 9.32 -24.69 -6.04
CA ALA A 300 8.40 -25.80 -6.09
C ALA A 300 8.92 -26.93 -5.18
N VAL A 301 8.38 -27.05 -3.98
CA VAL A 301 8.81 -28.02 -2.97
C VAL A 301 7.62 -28.84 -2.45
N ASP A 302 7.88 -30.04 -1.94
CA ASP A 302 6.85 -30.90 -1.35
C ASP A 302 6.47 -30.39 0.06
N GLY A 303 5.28 -29.80 0.17
CA GLY A 303 4.74 -29.30 1.45
C GLY A 303 4.47 -30.41 2.48
N SER A 304 4.29 -31.67 2.06
CA SER A 304 4.01 -32.79 2.97
C SER A 304 5.17 -33.06 3.93
N THR A 305 6.39 -32.69 3.56
CA THR A 305 7.61 -32.77 4.39
C THR A 305 7.73 -31.68 5.43
N LYS A 306 6.80 -30.70 5.42
CA LYS A 306 6.82 -29.51 6.29
C LYS A 306 8.16 -28.75 6.27
N PRO A 307 8.65 -28.34 5.10
CA PRO A 307 9.99 -27.80 4.96
C PRO A 307 10.16 -26.45 5.68
N GLU A 308 11.38 -26.19 6.13
CA GLU A 308 11.82 -24.88 6.58
C GLU A 308 12.58 -24.17 5.45
N LEU A 309 12.32 -22.90 5.25
CA LEU A 309 13.07 -22.03 4.36
C LEU A 309 13.87 -21.03 5.20
N ARG A 310 15.17 -20.88 4.90
CA ARG A 310 16.00 -19.79 5.41
C ARG A 310 16.60 -19.03 4.25
N ILE A 311 16.46 -17.71 4.27
CA ILE A 311 17.01 -16.79 3.27
C ILE A 311 18.08 -15.94 3.96
N ASN A 312 19.31 -16.12 3.55
CA ASN A 312 20.47 -15.37 4.00
C ASN A 312 20.80 -14.31 2.95
N GLY A 313 20.95 -13.05 3.38
CA GLY A 313 21.26 -11.93 2.49
C GLY A 313 22.61 -11.32 2.81
N TYR A 314 23.39 -11.06 1.76
CA TYR A 314 24.79 -10.65 1.83
C TYR A 314 25.05 -9.32 1.15
N SER A 315 26.04 -8.58 1.66
CA SER A 315 26.75 -7.52 0.96
C SER A 315 28.22 -7.92 0.84
N GLY A 316 28.70 -8.10 -0.38
CA GLY A 316 29.94 -8.86 -0.61
C GLY A 316 29.86 -10.25 0.02
N ASP A 317 30.87 -10.59 0.83
CA ASP A 317 30.92 -11.87 1.56
C ASP A 317 30.33 -11.79 2.97
N THR A 318 29.84 -10.62 3.41
CA THR A 318 29.31 -10.43 4.74
C THR A 318 27.82 -10.75 4.81
N LEU A 319 27.42 -11.67 5.69
CA LEU A 319 26.03 -11.94 6.02
C LEU A 319 25.45 -10.73 6.77
N ILE A 320 24.43 -10.10 6.21
CA ILE A 320 23.78 -8.90 6.75
C ILE A 320 22.47 -9.23 7.46
N LEU A 321 21.65 -10.08 6.86
CA LEU A 321 20.30 -10.39 7.35
C LEU A 321 19.95 -11.84 7.03
N SER A 322 19.23 -12.50 7.95
CA SER A 322 18.66 -13.82 7.73
C SER A 322 17.18 -13.81 8.12
N ARG A 323 16.34 -14.46 7.32
CA ARG A 323 14.92 -14.68 7.60
C ARG A 323 14.60 -16.16 7.44
N SER A 324 13.81 -16.71 8.37
CA SER A 324 13.38 -18.09 8.36
C SER A 324 11.86 -18.21 8.31
N PHE A 325 11.38 -19.30 7.76
CA PHE A 325 9.97 -19.63 7.56
C PHE A 325 9.78 -21.13 7.81
N SER A 326 8.66 -21.50 8.40
CA SER A 326 8.34 -22.92 8.63
C SER A 326 7.03 -23.30 7.95
N ALA A 327 6.98 -24.44 7.30
CA ALA A 327 5.73 -25.01 6.79
C ALA A 327 4.99 -25.86 7.85
N ASP A 328 5.61 -26.13 9.01
CA ASP A 328 4.96 -26.91 10.07
C ASP A 328 4.00 -26.03 10.90
N PRO A 329 2.68 -26.31 10.87
CA PRO A 329 1.70 -25.55 11.63
C PRO A 329 1.69 -25.88 13.13
N ALA A 330 2.43 -26.91 13.59
CA ALA A 330 2.39 -27.34 14.99
C ALA A 330 2.85 -26.28 16.00
N ALA A 331 3.67 -25.33 15.56
CA ALA A 331 4.15 -24.22 16.36
C ALA A 331 3.58 -22.84 15.94
N ASP A 332 2.48 -22.84 15.19
CA ASP A 332 1.77 -21.61 14.84
C ASP A 332 1.21 -20.95 16.08
N ARG A 333 1.13 -19.64 16.04
CA ARG A 333 0.67 -18.84 17.18
C ARG A 333 -0.10 -17.60 16.73
N LEU A 334 -1.00 -17.16 17.59
CA LEU A 334 -1.62 -15.84 17.46
C LEU A 334 -0.61 -14.77 17.87
N LEU A 335 -0.39 -13.78 17.02
CA LEU A 335 0.43 -12.60 17.28
C LEU A 335 -0.48 -11.39 17.46
N LEU A 336 -0.26 -10.59 18.50
CA LEU A 336 -0.92 -9.30 18.73
C LEU A 336 0.11 -8.17 18.65
N GLN A 337 -0.24 -7.09 17.95
CA GLN A 337 0.59 -5.90 17.82
C GLN A 337 -0.29 -4.66 17.93
N VAL A 338 0.12 -3.68 18.73
CA VAL A 338 -0.49 -2.35 18.79
C VAL A 338 0.44 -1.33 18.15
N ASP A 339 -0.12 -0.34 17.45
CA ASP A 339 0.68 0.73 16.89
C ASP A 339 1.23 1.62 18.01
N ASP A 340 0.38 1.99 18.97
CA ASP A 340 0.76 2.82 20.11
C ASP A 340 0.40 2.12 21.41
N SER A 341 1.36 2.02 22.31
CA SER A 341 1.16 1.51 23.68
C SER A 341 0.54 2.53 24.62
N GLU A 342 0.41 3.79 24.22
CA GLU A 342 -0.17 4.89 24.96
C GLU A 342 -1.10 5.72 24.09
N ILE A 343 -2.29 6.04 24.60
CA ILE A 343 -3.28 6.91 23.96
C ILE A 343 -3.85 7.91 24.97
N PHE A 344 -4.39 9.04 24.47
CA PHE A 344 -5.01 10.05 25.33
C PHE A 344 -6.48 9.75 25.62
N SER A 345 -6.88 9.91 26.87
CA SER A 345 -8.29 9.74 27.31
C SER A 345 -9.16 10.96 26.97
N ASN A 346 -9.09 11.44 25.73
CA ASN A 346 -9.87 12.55 25.21
C ASN A 346 -11.19 12.13 24.54
N GLY A 347 -11.43 10.81 24.39
CA GLY A 347 -12.63 10.26 23.76
C GLY A 347 -12.55 10.17 22.23
N SER A 348 -11.48 10.63 21.61
CA SER A 348 -11.24 10.53 20.16
C SER A 348 -10.00 9.71 19.82
N ASP A 349 -8.99 9.74 20.67
CA ASP A 349 -7.72 9.04 20.42
C ASP A 349 -7.88 7.52 20.48
N ALA A 350 -7.23 6.84 19.54
CA ALA A 350 -7.34 5.40 19.37
C ALA A 350 -6.03 4.83 18.78
N THR A 351 -5.72 3.59 19.12
CA THR A 351 -4.64 2.83 18.49
C THR A 351 -5.19 1.60 17.81
N ARG A 352 -4.54 1.16 16.73
CA ARG A 352 -4.89 -0.06 16.02
C ARG A 352 -4.28 -1.26 16.74
N LEU A 353 -5.09 -2.29 16.99
CA LEU A 353 -4.65 -3.62 17.40
C LEU A 353 -4.73 -4.55 16.19
N VAL A 354 -3.57 -4.99 15.70
CA VAL A 354 -3.47 -6.02 14.65
C VAL A 354 -3.28 -7.38 15.31
N PHE A 355 -3.98 -8.38 14.81
CA PHE A 355 -3.79 -9.76 15.17
C PHE A 355 -3.62 -10.62 13.91
N SER A 356 -2.71 -11.59 13.98
CA SER A 356 -2.40 -12.48 12.86
C SER A 356 -1.98 -13.85 13.34
N VAL A 357 -2.25 -14.86 12.53
CA VAL A 357 -1.65 -16.18 12.71
C VAL A 357 -0.29 -16.18 12.03
N VAL A 358 0.72 -16.60 12.76
CA VAL A 358 2.10 -16.65 12.27
C VAL A 358 2.77 -17.97 12.62
N ASP A 359 3.75 -18.37 11.82
CA ASP A 359 4.59 -19.53 12.12
C ASP A 359 5.52 -19.28 13.31
N LYS A 360 6.36 -20.25 13.67
CA LYS A 360 7.32 -20.14 14.77
C LYS A 360 8.33 -19.01 14.61
N PHE A 361 8.57 -18.56 13.38
CA PHE A 361 9.49 -17.46 13.05
C PHE A 361 8.79 -16.10 12.89
N GLY A 362 7.47 -16.08 12.95
CA GLY A 362 6.67 -14.86 12.84
C GLY A 362 6.21 -14.52 11.41
N ALA A 363 6.34 -15.46 10.47
CA ALA A 363 5.82 -15.28 9.12
C ALA A 363 4.31 -15.57 9.05
N PRO A 364 3.53 -14.77 8.27
CA PRO A 364 2.08 -14.90 8.24
C PRO A 364 1.61 -16.22 7.61
N ARG A 365 0.49 -16.74 8.14
CA ARG A 365 -0.25 -17.90 7.64
C ARG A 365 -1.47 -17.44 6.86
N LEU A 366 -1.41 -17.56 5.53
CA LEU A 366 -2.49 -17.13 4.64
C LEU A 366 -3.76 -17.97 4.82
N PHE A 367 -3.62 -19.27 5.02
CA PHE A 367 -4.73 -20.21 5.10
C PHE A 367 -5.27 -20.42 6.52
N ALA A 368 -4.77 -19.66 7.48
CA ALA A 368 -5.27 -19.73 8.84
C ALA A 368 -6.72 -19.24 8.91
N GLY A 369 -7.58 -20.06 9.49
CA GLY A 369 -8.99 -19.77 9.72
C GLY A 369 -9.31 -19.70 11.21
N GLY A 370 -10.61 -19.66 11.51
CA GLY A 370 -11.13 -19.57 12.86
C GLY A 370 -11.42 -18.11 13.26
N ASP A 371 -12.08 -17.98 14.40
CA ASP A 371 -12.50 -16.70 14.94
C ASP A 371 -11.52 -16.24 16.02
N VAL A 372 -11.31 -14.92 16.09
CA VAL A 372 -10.62 -14.26 17.19
C VAL A 372 -11.66 -13.52 18.02
N GLU A 373 -11.87 -13.97 19.24
CA GLU A 373 -12.69 -13.29 20.22
C GLU A 373 -11.84 -12.32 21.03
N LEU A 374 -12.31 -11.08 21.14
CA LEU A 374 -11.62 -10.02 21.88
C LEU A 374 -12.39 -9.66 23.13
N SER A 375 -11.72 -9.60 24.26
CA SER A 375 -12.25 -9.02 25.50
C SER A 375 -11.39 -7.86 25.96
N LEU A 376 -12.03 -6.85 26.59
CA LEU A 376 -11.36 -5.64 27.03
C LEU A 376 -11.73 -5.31 28.46
N GLU A 377 -10.71 -5.07 29.29
CA GLU A 377 -10.82 -4.53 30.63
C GLU A 377 -10.20 -3.15 30.69
N GLY A 378 -10.83 -2.23 31.44
CA GLY A 378 -10.31 -0.88 31.64
C GLY A 378 -11.04 0.20 30.83
N PRO A 379 -10.47 1.44 30.77
CA PRO A 379 -11.14 2.61 30.21
C PRO A 379 -11.03 2.72 28.69
N GLY A 380 -11.37 1.65 27.96
CA GLY A 380 -11.36 1.58 26.50
C GLY A 380 -12.66 1.02 25.92
N VAL A 381 -12.77 1.08 24.60
CA VAL A 381 -13.78 0.38 23.80
C VAL A 381 -13.12 -0.21 22.55
N ILE A 382 -13.60 -1.38 22.11
CA ILE A 382 -13.22 -1.99 20.86
C ILE A 382 -14.09 -1.39 19.75
N VAL A 383 -13.48 -0.97 18.65
CA VAL A 383 -14.15 -0.50 17.43
C VAL A 383 -13.72 -1.40 16.28
N GLY A 384 -14.62 -2.21 15.79
CA GLY A 384 -14.41 -3.23 14.75
C GLY A 384 -15.19 -4.50 15.07
N ASP A 385 -14.99 -5.52 14.21
CA ASP A 385 -15.70 -6.79 14.34
C ASP A 385 -15.19 -7.61 15.52
N ASN A 386 -16.13 -8.18 16.28
CA ASN A 386 -15.84 -9.06 17.39
C ASN A 386 -17.00 -10.04 17.62
N PRO A 387 -16.86 -11.36 17.41
CA PRO A 387 -15.62 -12.04 16.97
C PRO A 387 -15.20 -11.65 15.54
N PHE A 388 -13.91 -11.79 15.25
CA PHE A 388 -13.33 -11.50 13.95
C PHE A 388 -12.99 -12.79 13.19
N GLN A 389 -13.44 -12.93 11.93
CA GLN A 389 -13.26 -14.12 11.11
C GLN A 389 -11.98 -14.03 10.26
N LEU A 390 -10.94 -14.76 10.65
CA LEU A 390 -9.62 -14.73 9.99
C LEU A 390 -9.63 -15.28 8.56
N ALA A 391 -10.45 -16.29 8.27
CA ALA A 391 -10.50 -16.92 6.95
C ALA A 391 -10.86 -15.94 5.82
N GLU A 392 -11.68 -14.94 6.12
CA GLU A 392 -12.10 -13.95 5.13
C GLU A 392 -11.00 -12.94 4.76
N THR A 393 -9.97 -12.83 5.60
CA THR A 393 -8.92 -11.81 5.49
C THR A 393 -7.52 -12.40 5.33
N GLY A 394 -7.41 -13.73 5.18
CA GLY A 394 -6.12 -14.40 4.98
C GLY A 394 -5.24 -14.42 6.24
N GLY A 395 -5.83 -14.79 7.37
CA GLY A 395 -5.12 -15.01 8.63
C GLY A 395 -4.69 -13.75 9.38
N VAL A 396 -5.18 -12.56 8.96
CA VAL A 396 -4.83 -11.25 9.57
C VAL A 396 -6.07 -10.42 9.75
N GLY A 397 -6.20 -9.75 10.89
CA GLY A 397 -7.27 -8.79 11.15
C GLY A 397 -6.81 -7.64 12.00
N ALA A 398 -7.66 -6.62 12.13
CA ALA A 398 -7.43 -5.55 13.08
C ALA A 398 -8.74 -4.94 13.58
N VAL A 399 -8.64 -4.37 14.78
CA VAL A 399 -9.65 -3.50 15.38
C VAL A 399 -8.95 -2.25 15.93
N TRP A 400 -9.74 -1.22 16.25
CA TRP A 400 -9.21 -0.05 16.95
C TRP A 400 -9.62 -0.09 18.41
N ILE A 401 -8.69 0.28 19.27
CA ILE A 401 -8.90 0.46 20.71
C ILE A 401 -8.97 1.95 20.98
N LYS A 402 -10.16 2.44 21.28
CA LYS A 402 -10.43 3.86 21.53
C LYS A 402 -10.53 4.12 23.03
N ALA A 403 -9.86 5.17 23.53
CA ALA A 403 -9.94 5.55 24.92
C ALA A 403 -11.29 6.18 25.28
N LYS A 404 -11.82 5.89 26.47
CA LYS A 404 -13.00 6.57 27.04
C LYS A 404 -12.62 7.96 27.51
N SER A 405 -13.49 8.96 27.24
CA SER A 405 -13.26 10.34 27.64
C SER A 405 -13.13 10.47 29.16
N GLY A 406 -12.11 11.23 29.60
CA GLY A 406 -11.86 11.55 31.01
C GLY A 406 -11.36 10.40 31.88
N SER A 407 -11.22 9.18 31.34
CA SER A 407 -10.89 7.97 32.09
C SER A 407 -9.47 7.52 31.76
N ALA A 408 -8.50 7.88 32.60
CA ALA A 408 -7.14 7.38 32.49
C ALA A 408 -6.98 6.02 33.18
N GLY A 409 -6.06 5.21 32.71
CA GLY A 409 -5.76 3.91 33.30
C GLY A 409 -5.22 2.90 32.31
N ARG A 410 -5.03 1.68 32.78
CA ARG A 410 -4.59 0.55 31.96
C ARG A 410 -5.77 -0.07 31.23
N ILE A 411 -5.61 -0.31 29.94
CA ILE A 411 -6.54 -1.05 29.09
C ILE A 411 -5.86 -2.39 28.78
N ARG A 412 -6.51 -3.48 29.14
CA ARG A 412 -6.06 -4.85 28.85
C ARG A 412 -6.95 -5.43 27.79
N ILE A 413 -6.36 -5.95 26.71
CA ILE A 413 -7.08 -6.62 25.64
C ILE A 413 -6.58 -8.06 25.56
N SER A 414 -7.51 -9.01 25.76
CA SER A 414 -7.24 -10.43 25.52
C SER A 414 -7.87 -10.85 24.20
N ALA A 415 -7.07 -11.51 23.35
CA ALA A 415 -7.54 -12.14 22.13
C ALA A 415 -7.46 -13.66 22.30
N GLN A 416 -8.56 -14.36 22.01
CA GLN A 416 -8.68 -15.81 22.11
C GLN A 416 -8.97 -16.42 20.76
N HIS A 417 -8.23 -17.47 20.41
CA HIS A 417 -8.47 -18.31 19.25
C HIS A 417 -8.59 -19.77 19.68
N ALA A 418 -9.55 -20.50 19.12
CA ALA A 418 -9.90 -21.84 19.58
C ALA A 418 -8.73 -22.84 19.60
N SER A 419 -7.86 -22.82 18.59
CA SER A 419 -6.72 -23.75 18.47
C SER A 419 -5.37 -23.15 18.87
N LEU A 420 -5.22 -21.81 18.89
CA LEU A 420 -3.94 -21.13 19.14
C LEU A 420 -3.84 -20.53 20.56
N GLY A 421 -4.91 -20.71 21.36
CA GLY A 421 -4.98 -20.20 22.73
C GLY A 421 -5.16 -18.68 22.80
N SER A 422 -4.77 -18.11 23.94
CA SER A 422 -5.00 -16.69 24.25
C SER A 422 -3.71 -15.89 24.22
N ARG A 423 -3.84 -14.60 23.87
CA ARG A 423 -2.79 -13.59 23.96
C ARG A 423 -3.33 -12.33 24.62
N LEU A 424 -2.47 -11.61 25.32
CA LEU A 424 -2.79 -10.37 26.01
C LEU A 424 -1.89 -9.24 25.54
N VAL A 425 -2.46 -8.03 25.41
CA VAL A 425 -1.72 -6.79 25.20
C VAL A 425 -2.27 -5.71 26.12
N GLU A 426 -1.41 -4.77 26.53
CA GLU A 426 -1.76 -3.66 27.40
C GLU A 426 -1.49 -2.33 26.72
N ILE A 427 -2.40 -1.37 26.93
CA ILE A 427 -2.33 0.01 26.46
C ILE A 427 -2.58 0.94 27.65
N ILE A 428 -1.92 2.07 27.71
CA ILE A 428 -2.09 3.07 28.75
C ILE A 428 -2.92 4.24 28.23
N ALA A 429 -4.10 4.46 28.78
CA ALA A 429 -4.88 5.67 28.54
C ALA A 429 -4.37 6.78 29.51
N ARG A 430 -3.85 7.88 28.96
CA ARG A 430 -3.34 9.03 29.72
C ARG A 430 -4.29 10.23 29.61
N LYS A 431 -4.35 11.04 30.63
CA LYS A 431 -5.03 12.35 30.51
C LYS A 431 -4.26 13.24 29.54
N PRO A 432 -4.94 13.97 28.62
CA PRO A 432 -4.28 14.99 27.82
C PRO A 432 -3.52 15.97 28.73
N ARG A 433 -2.34 16.41 28.31
CA ARG A 433 -1.68 17.52 28.97
C ARG A 433 -2.54 18.77 28.74
N ARG A 434 -2.83 19.52 29.80
CA ARG A 434 -3.55 20.80 29.69
C ARG A 434 -2.70 21.83 28.98
#